data_d1d50626242d28d5498e96195e52b784
#
_entry.id   d1d50626242d28d5498e96195e52b784
#
_cell.length_a   1.000
_cell.length_b   1.000
_cell.length_c   1.000
_cell.angle_alpha   90.00
_cell.angle_beta   90.00
_cell.angle_gamma   90.00
#
_symmetry.space_group_name_H-M   'P 1'
#
loop_
_entity.id
_entity.type
_entity.pdbx_description
1 polymer ?
#
loop_
_entity_poly.entity_id
_entity_poly.type
_entity_poly.pdbx_seq_one_letter_code
_entity_poly.pdbx_strand_id
1 'polypeptide(L)'
;MKRLIWIMLVSGFIFGICSCSNSEQERHRLSKQEKARLDSIDRASLKIGVMPTLDCLPVYLAYEDSIFLKLGVTVHLYRYNAQMDCDTAIARGRVEGTVTDLIRAAHIEKKGTPLFYPISTNLYWQLISNRKARVSELKQLSDKMIAITRHSATDYLADLAIDSAKPKYEVYRVQINDLNIRLSMLLNNEMDAMLLPEPYATRARMAQNVVLMDSRGKNINLGAFAFRAKLKADRRRKDQINRFLTAYDIAVDSINKYGVQKYATLLKKYYNLDAHTIKSLPQLKFSHAMEPLLRDLQLARKRAEKE
;
A
#
# COMPACT_ATOMS: atom_id res chain seq x y z
N MET A 1 -4.39 -35.98 71.70
CA MET A 1 -4.54 -34.66 71.04
C MET A 1 -3.50 -34.36 69.93
N LYS A 2 -2.22 -34.69 70.09
CA LYS A 2 -1.20 -34.38 69.04
C LYS A 2 -1.33 -35.14 67.72
N ARG A 3 -1.94 -36.33 67.69
CA ARG A 3 -2.12 -37.12 66.43
C ARG A 3 -3.31 -36.63 65.56
N LEU A 4 -4.36 -36.03 66.13
CA LEU A 4 -5.48 -35.50 65.40
C LEU A 4 -5.16 -34.17 64.65
N ILE A 5 -4.27 -33.35 65.24
CA ILE A 5 -3.84 -32.09 64.66
C ILE A 5 -2.99 -32.32 63.38
N TRP A 6 -2.20 -33.42 63.37
CA TRP A 6 -1.36 -33.78 62.26
C TRP A 6 -2.18 -34.24 60.98
N ILE A 7 -3.31 -34.95 61.23
CA ILE A 7 -4.19 -35.43 60.15
C ILE A 7 -4.96 -34.25 59.52
N MET A 8 -5.36 -33.21 60.25
CA MET A 8 -5.99 -32.01 59.72
C MET A 8 -5.02 -31.15 58.91
N LEU A 9 -3.73 -31.08 59.29
CA LEU A 9 -2.72 -30.33 58.54
C LEU A 9 -2.36 -30.98 57.18
N VAL A 10 -2.36 -32.32 57.11
CA VAL A 10 -2.06 -33.04 55.85
C VAL A 10 -3.26 -33.02 54.91
N SER A 11 -4.52 -33.02 55.40
CA SER A 11 -5.72 -32.94 54.57
C SER A 11 -5.90 -31.53 53.96
N GLY A 12 -5.48 -30.46 54.65
CA GLY A 12 -5.54 -29.10 54.14
C GLY A 12 -4.52 -28.83 53.02
N PHE A 13 -3.38 -29.55 53.00
CA PHE A 13 -2.36 -29.37 51.94
C PHE A 13 -2.68 -30.09 50.63
N ILE A 14 -3.48 -31.16 50.65
CA ILE A 14 -3.89 -31.90 49.46
C ILE A 14 -4.99 -31.15 48.68
N PHE A 15 -5.87 -30.37 49.36
CA PHE A 15 -6.89 -29.56 48.68
C PHE A 15 -6.34 -28.31 47.99
N GLY A 16 -5.17 -27.78 48.42
CA GLY A 16 -4.54 -26.59 47.81
C GLY A 16 -3.85 -26.86 46.49
N ILE A 17 -3.43 -28.09 46.20
CA ILE A 17 -2.68 -28.44 44.97
C ILE A 17 -3.62 -28.71 43.78
N CYS A 18 -4.86 -29.17 44.01
CA CYS A 18 -5.84 -29.40 42.91
C CYS A 18 -6.45 -28.11 42.35
N SER A 19 -6.44 -27.00 43.08
CA SER A 19 -7.05 -25.74 42.60
C SER A 19 -6.18 -24.99 41.58
N CYS A 20 -4.84 -25.11 41.67
CA CYS A 20 -3.92 -24.43 40.74
C CYS A 20 -3.84 -25.09 39.34
N SER A 21 -3.93 -26.43 39.29
CA SER A 21 -3.82 -27.14 38.00
C SER A 21 -5.05 -26.92 37.11
N ASN A 22 -6.25 -26.85 37.69
CA ASN A 22 -7.49 -26.56 36.96
C ASN A 22 -7.49 -25.14 36.35
N SER A 23 -6.93 -24.15 37.07
CA SER A 23 -6.86 -22.77 36.56
C SER A 23 -5.83 -22.59 35.44
N GLU A 24 -4.76 -23.37 35.41
CA GLU A 24 -3.78 -23.35 34.31
C GLU A 24 -4.30 -24.06 33.08
N GLN A 25 -4.95 -25.19 33.21
CA GLN A 25 -5.58 -25.91 32.11
C GLN A 25 -6.72 -25.09 31.49
N GLU A 26 -7.50 -24.41 32.32
CA GLU A 26 -8.58 -23.55 31.84
C GLU A 26 -8.05 -22.30 31.09
N ARG A 27 -7.02 -21.65 31.62
CA ARG A 27 -6.30 -20.57 30.92
C ARG A 27 -5.71 -21.03 29.58
N HIS A 28 -5.09 -22.21 29.55
CA HIS A 28 -4.55 -22.79 28.32
C HIS A 28 -5.64 -23.15 27.31
N ARG A 29 -6.79 -23.68 27.78
CA ARG A 29 -7.94 -23.97 26.93
C ARG A 29 -8.57 -22.70 26.35
N LEU A 30 -8.76 -21.65 27.16
CA LEU A 30 -9.29 -20.35 26.72
C LEU A 30 -8.33 -19.69 25.71
N SER A 31 -7.03 -19.72 25.94
CA SER A 31 -6.02 -19.19 25.02
C SER A 31 -6.03 -19.96 23.68
N LYS A 32 -6.20 -21.29 23.71
CA LYS A 32 -6.31 -22.12 22.50
C LYS A 32 -7.62 -21.85 21.73
N GLN A 33 -8.73 -21.66 22.44
CA GLN A 33 -10.03 -21.30 21.84
C GLN A 33 -9.97 -19.90 21.21
N GLU A 34 -9.41 -18.93 21.92
CA GLU A 34 -9.27 -17.56 21.40
C GLU A 34 -8.34 -17.53 20.17
N LYS A 35 -7.22 -18.26 20.19
CA LYS A 35 -6.36 -18.41 19.01
C LYS A 35 -7.11 -19.02 17.83
N ALA A 36 -7.88 -20.09 18.03
CA ALA A 36 -8.67 -20.71 16.99
C ALA A 36 -9.74 -19.76 16.44
N ARG A 37 -10.35 -18.92 17.29
CA ARG A 37 -11.30 -17.88 16.90
C ARG A 37 -10.64 -16.81 16.03
N LEU A 38 -9.48 -16.29 16.45
CA LEU A 38 -8.70 -15.31 15.70
C LEU A 38 -8.24 -15.85 14.36
N ASP A 39 -7.74 -17.09 14.31
CA ASP A 39 -7.35 -17.78 13.07
C ASP A 39 -8.56 -17.97 12.12
N SER A 40 -9.75 -18.22 12.67
CA SER A 40 -10.98 -18.32 11.89
C SER A 40 -11.37 -16.98 11.28
N ILE A 41 -11.30 -15.90 12.07
CA ILE A 41 -11.56 -14.52 11.60
C ILE A 41 -10.55 -14.13 10.52
N ASP A 42 -9.26 -14.40 10.74
CA ASP A 42 -8.21 -14.09 9.75
C ASP A 42 -8.43 -14.85 8.44
N ARG A 43 -8.76 -16.15 8.51
CA ARG A 43 -9.10 -16.95 7.31
C ARG A 43 -10.36 -16.44 6.59
N ALA A 44 -11.31 -15.88 7.34
CA ALA A 44 -12.53 -15.33 6.80
C ALA A 44 -12.35 -13.95 6.19
N SER A 45 -11.37 -13.17 6.63
CA SER A 45 -11.11 -11.80 6.20
C SER A 45 -10.63 -11.71 4.75
N LEU A 46 -10.93 -10.60 4.09
CA LEU A 46 -10.36 -10.23 2.80
C LEU A 46 -8.99 -9.57 3.05
N LYS A 47 -7.91 -10.17 2.54
CA LYS A 47 -6.53 -9.73 2.78
C LYS A 47 -6.08 -8.78 1.70
N ILE A 48 -5.77 -7.53 2.07
CA ILE A 48 -5.45 -6.43 1.15
C ILE A 48 -4.08 -5.85 1.46
N GLY A 49 -3.20 -5.82 0.46
CA GLY A 49 -1.91 -5.13 0.52
C GLY A 49 -2.08 -3.64 0.22
N VAL A 50 -1.51 -2.78 1.07
CA VAL A 50 -1.59 -1.32 0.93
C VAL A 50 -0.23 -0.68 1.18
N MET A 51 -0.04 0.52 0.61
CA MET A 51 1.17 1.33 0.74
C MET A 51 0.88 2.69 1.39
N PRO A 52 1.89 3.39 1.91
CA PRO A 52 1.73 4.76 2.40
C PRO A 52 1.75 5.78 1.25
N THR A 53 0.95 5.52 0.21
CA THR A 53 0.69 6.42 -0.92
C THR A 53 -0.74 6.92 -0.89
N LEU A 54 -1.00 8.18 -1.29
CA LEU A 54 -2.31 8.80 -1.06
C LEU A 54 -3.45 8.15 -1.84
N ASP A 55 -3.17 7.39 -2.89
CA ASP A 55 -4.18 6.59 -3.58
C ASP A 55 -4.76 5.45 -2.72
N CYS A 56 -4.07 5.05 -1.64
CA CYS A 56 -4.58 4.13 -0.62
C CYS A 56 -5.46 4.82 0.46
N LEU A 57 -5.57 6.15 0.46
CA LEU A 57 -6.31 6.89 1.49
C LEU A 57 -7.77 6.44 1.63
N PRO A 58 -8.55 6.19 0.55
CA PRO A 58 -9.91 5.69 0.69
C PRO A 58 -10.00 4.33 1.42
N VAL A 59 -9.03 3.44 1.18
CA VAL A 59 -8.98 2.12 1.86
C VAL A 59 -8.66 2.28 3.34
N TYR A 60 -7.72 3.14 3.71
CA TYR A 60 -7.41 3.43 5.11
C TYR A 60 -8.59 4.09 5.83
N LEU A 61 -9.28 5.02 5.16
CA LEU A 61 -10.47 5.67 5.73
C LEU A 61 -11.60 4.67 5.94
N ALA A 62 -11.89 3.83 4.93
CA ALA A 62 -12.93 2.80 5.06
C ALA A 62 -12.63 1.80 6.19
N TYR A 63 -11.35 1.54 6.45
CA TYR A 63 -10.91 0.67 7.54
C TYR A 63 -11.07 1.35 8.92
N GLU A 64 -10.57 2.57 9.10
CA GLU A 64 -10.60 3.29 10.38
C GLU A 64 -12.02 3.67 10.82
N ASP A 65 -12.85 4.11 9.88
CA ASP A 65 -14.25 4.47 10.16
C ASP A 65 -15.18 3.25 10.21
N SER A 66 -14.59 2.04 10.19
CA SER A 66 -15.32 0.76 10.24
C SER A 66 -16.36 0.61 9.13
N ILE A 67 -16.18 1.27 7.97
CA ILE A 67 -17.14 1.19 6.85
C ILE A 67 -17.18 -0.25 6.31
N PHE A 68 -16.03 -0.92 6.21
CA PHE A 68 -15.97 -2.34 5.84
C PHE A 68 -16.84 -3.21 6.76
N LEU A 69 -16.70 -3.05 8.07
CA LEU A 69 -17.45 -3.83 9.06
C LEU A 69 -18.96 -3.53 9.00
N LYS A 70 -19.34 -2.25 8.83
CA LYS A 70 -20.74 -1.82 8.66
C LYS A 70 -21.38 -2.45 7.44
N LEU A 71 -20.62 -2.71 6.39
CA LEU A 71 -21.07 -3.41 5.18
C LEU A 71 -20.92 -4.94 5.27
N GLY A 72 -20.53 -5.48 6.43
CA GLY A 72 -20.43 -6.92 6.68
C GLY A 72 -19.23 -7.59 5.98
N VAL A 73 -18.14 -6.85 5.73
CA VAL A 73 -16.88 -7.43 5.26
C VAL A 73 -15.77 -7.15 6.26
N THR A 74 -15.09 -8.21 6.69
CA THR A 74 -13.86 -8.07 7.48
C THR A 74 -12.69 -7.97 6.53
N VAL A 75 -11.91 -6.88 6.63
CA VAL A 75 -10.71 -6.63 5.84
C VAL A 75 -9.50 -6.67 6.75
N HIS A 76 -8.45 -7.36 6.32
CA HIS A 76 -7.15 -7.34 6.97
C HIS A 76 -6.15 -6.60 6.08
N LEU A 77 -5.63 -5.45 6.55
CA LEU A 77 -4.69 -4.63 5.79
C LEU A 77 -3.25 -5.07 6.09
N TYR A 78 -2.53 -5.47 5.04
CA TYR A 78 -1.08 -5.72 5.07
C TYR A 78 -0.36 -4.49 4.54
N ARG A 79 0.42 -3.84 5.39
CA ARG A 79 1.13 -2.59 5.06
C ARG A 79 2.53 -2.89 4.56
N TYR A 80 2.85 -2.34 3.40
CA TYR A 80 4.16 -2.46 2.76
C TYR A 80 4.73 -1.08 2.44
N ASN A 81 6.06 -0.94 2.46
CA ASN A 81 6.75 0.31 2.11
C ASN A 81 7.32 0.30 0.69
N ALA A 82 7.42 -0.87 0.09
CA ALA A 82 7.93 -1.05 -1.25
C ALA A 82 6.91 -1.80 -2.13
N GLN A 83 6.77 -1.36 -3.38
CA GLN A 83 5.86 -1.98 -4.36
C GLN A 83 6.18 -3.46 -4.58
N MET A 84 7.46 -3.84 -4.59
CA MET A 84 7.89 -5.23 -4.77
C MET A 84 7.37 -6.18 -3.67
N ASP A 85 7.14 -5.66 -2.46
CA ASP A 85 6.58 -6.46 -1.37
C ASP A 85 5.10 -6.73 -1.61
N CYS A 86 4.35 -5.74 -2.09
CA CYS A 86 2.96 -5.89 -2.55
C CYS A 86 2.86 -6.97 -3.65
N ASP A 87 3.73 -6.88 -4.66
CA ASP A 87 3.76 -7.82 -5.79
C ASP A 87 4.08 -9.24 -5.33
N THR A 88 5.07 -9.39 -4.46
CA THR A 88 5.43 -10.70 -3.89
C THR A 88 4.30 -11.26 -3.05
N ALA A 89 3.60 -10.42 -2.29
CA ALA A 89 2.49 -10.84 -1.44
C ALA A 89 1.30 -11.35 -2.26
N ILE A 90 0.92 -10.66 -3.34
CA ILE A 90 -0.21 -11.08 -4.18
C ILE A 90 0.17 -12.32 -5.03
N ALA A 91 1.38 -12.37 -5.59
CA ALA A 91 1.85 -13.51 -6.37
C ALA A 91 1.88 -14.80 -5.52
N ARG A 92 2.38 -14.72 -4.29
CA ARG A 92 2.42 -15.85 -3.35
C ARG A 92 1.09 -16.11 -2.64
N GLY A 93 0.05 -15.30 -2.85
CA GLY A 93 -1.27 -15.47 -2.22
C GLY A 93 -1.32 -15.13 -0.74
N ARG A 94 -0.36 -14.36 -0.22
CA ARG A 94 -0.41 -13.82 1.14
C ARG A 94 -1.49 -12.75 1.28
N VAL A 95 -1.76 -12.03 0.19
CA VAL A 95 -2.90 -11.12 0.05
C VAL A 95 -3.75 -11.53 -1.15
N GLU A 96 -5.01 -11.16 -1.15
CA GLU A 96 -6.00 -11.46 -2.18
C GLU A 96 -6.18 -10.29 -3.16
N GLY A 97 -5.94 -9.07 -2.67
CA GLY A 97 -5.85 -7.85 -3.46
C GLY A 97 -4.71 -6.97 -2.98
N THR A 98 -4.24 -6.06 -3.82
CA THR A 98 -3.20 -5.09 -3.47
C THR A 98 -3.23 -3.85 -4.35
N VAL A 99 -2.74 -2.73 -3.80
CA VAL A 99 -2.40 -1.58 -4.61
C VAL A 99 -1.18 -1.92 -5.48
N THR A 100 -1.21 -1.49 -6.75
CA THR A 100 -0.12 -1.74 -7.72
C THR A 100 -0.17 -0.70 -8.84
N ASP A 101 0.81 -0.74 -9.74
CA ASP A 101 0.67 -0.14 -11.05
C ASP A 101 0.43 -1.20 -12.14
N LEU A 102 -0.20 -0.80 -13.23
CA LEU A 102 -0.62 -1.71 -14.30
C LEU A 102 0.56 -2.43 -14.98
N ILE A 103 1.74 -1.80 -15.07
CA ILE A 103 2.93 -2.41 -15.68
C ILE A 103 3.43 -3.56 -14.80
N ARG A 104 3.56 -3.31 -13.49
CA ARG A 104 3.92 -4.37 -12.54
C ARG A 104 2.90 -5.49 -12.50
N ALA A 105 1.62 -5.13 -12.52
CA ALA A 105 0.53 -6.10 -12.58
C ALA A 105 0.62 -6.98 -13.84
N ALA A 106 0.91 -6.40 -15.01
CA ALA A 106 1.11 -7.16 -16.24
C ALA A 106 2.30 -8.14 -16.14
N HIS A 107 3.38 -7.75 -15.46
CA HIS A 107 4.50 -8.67 -15.19
C HIS A 107 4.11 -9.82 -14.24
N ILE A 108 3.26 -9.56 -13.25
CA ILE A 108 2.73 -10.60 -12.34
C ILE A 108 1.86 -11.58 -13.13
N GLU A 109 1.00 -11.07 -14.03
CA GLU A 109 0.18 -11.91 -14.92
C GLU A 109 1.05 -12.77 -15.85
N LYS A 110 2.08 -12.19 -16.48
CA LYS A 110 3.04 -12.89 -17.35
C LYS A 110 3.74 -14.04 -16.60
N LYS A 111 3.95 -13.91 -15.29
CA LYS A 111 4.53 -14.93 -14.41
C LYS A 111 3.50 -15.95 -13.88
N GLY A 112 2.28 -15.96 -14.40
CA GLY A 112 1.28 -16.98 -14.12
C GLY A 112 0.36 -16.68 -12.93
N THR A 113 0.23 -15.43 -12.50
CA THR A 113 -0.76 -15.01 -11.51
C THR A 113 -1.80 -14.09 -12.16
N PRO A 114 -2.92 -14.63 -12.69
CA PRO A 114 -3.95 -13.82 -13.32
C PRO A 114 -4.61 -12.85 -12.34
N LEU A 115 -4.79 -11.60 -12.77
CA LEU A 115 -5.34 -10.50 -11.98
C LEU A 115 -6.59 -9.91 -12.64
N PHE A 116 -7.35 -9.12 -11.88
CA PHE A 116 -8.36 -8.20 -12.40
C PHE A 116 -8.31 -6.90 -11.59
N TYR A 117 -8.79 -5.81 -12.18
CA TYR A 117 -8.54 -4.45 -11.73
C TYR A 117 -9.86 -3.69 -11.54
N PRO A 118 -10.59 -3.87 -10.42
CA PRO A 118 -11.87 -3.19 -10.20
C PRO A 118 -11.72 -1.71 -9.83
N ILE A 119 -10.52 -1.25 -9.52
CA ILE A 119 -10.24 0.14 -9.18
C ILE A 119 -9.05 0.64 -9.96
N SER A 120 -9.27 1.70 -10.76
CA SER A 120 -8.22 2.59 -11.25
C SER A 120 -8.03 3.70 -10.22
N THR A 121 -6.85 3.79 -9.62
CA THR A 121 -6.58 4.79 -8.58
C THR A 121 -6.17 6.12 -9.19
N ASN A 122 -6.22 7.19 -8.40
CA ASN A 122 -5.71 8.51 -8.81
C ASN A 122 -4.19 8.67 -8.57
N LEU A 123 -3.45 7.56 -8.52
CA LEU A 123 -2.00 7.58 -8.32
C LEU A 123 -1.31 8.29 -9.49
N TYR A 124 -0.48 9.25 -9.16
CA TYR A 124 0.40 9.92 -10.11
C TYR A 124 1.80 10.05 -9.54
N TRP A 125 2.76 10.26 -10.40
CA TRP A 125 4.16 10.43 -10.04
C TRP A 125 4.71 11.73 -10.58
N GLN A 126 5.59 12.36 -9.81
CA GLN A 126 6.38 13.49 -10.26
C GLN A 126 7.84 13.09 -10.35
N LEU A 127 8.47 13.37 -11.47
CA LEU A 127 9.93 13.34 -11.59
C LEU A 127 10.45 14.62 -10.95
N ILE A 128 11.18 14.47 -9.84
CA ILE A 128 11.68 15.59 -9.05
C ILE A 128 13.17 15.52 -8.99
N SER A 129 13.85 16.61 -9.35
CA SER A 129 15.30 16.74 -9.28
C SER A 129 15.72 17.31 -7.94
N ASN A 130 16.87 16.86 -7.49
CA ASN A 130 17.57 17.40 -6.35
C ASN A 130 17.93 18.88 -6.60
N ARG A 131 17.63 19.74 -5.64
CA ARG A 131 17.95 21.18 -5.71
C ARG A 131 19.45 21.45 -5.99
N LYS A 132 20.37 20.67 -5.41
CA LYS A 132 21.82 20.84 -5.60
C LYS A 132 22.30 20.31 -6.94
N ALA A 133 21.59 19.40 -7.58
CA ALA A 133 21.95 18.90 -8.92
C ALA A 133 21.81 19.99 -10.01
N ARG A 134 21.14 21.11 -9.70
CA ARG A 134 20.89 22.22 -10.62
C ARG A 134 20.20 21.81 -11.93
N VAL A 135 19.38 20.77 -11.86
CA VAL A 135 18.58 20.27 -12.97
C VAL A 135 17.20 20.90 -12.83
N SER A 136 16.85 21.84 -13.70
CA SER A 136 15.56 22.54 -13.74
C SER A 136 14.70 22.17 -14.93
N GLU A 137 15.26 21.49 -15.93
CA GLU A 137 14.61 21.08 -17.16
C GLU A 137 15.04 19.67 -17.57
N LEU A 138 14.17 18.92 -18.28
CA LEU A 138 14.46 17.55 -18.71
C LEU A 138 15.75 17.43 -19.53
N LYS A 139 16.03 18.39 -20.41
CA LYS A 139 17.25 18.37 -21.24
C LYS A 139 18.58 18.33 -20.44
N GLN A 140 18.53 18.70 -19.15
CA GLN A 140 19.69 18.69 -18.26
C GLN A 140 19.89 17.35 -17.55
N LEU A 141 19.09 16.31 -17.89
CA LEU A 141 19.24 14.97 -17.33
C LEU A 141 20.46 14.19 -17.87
N SER A 142 21.18 14.75 -18.87
CA SER A 142 22.39 14.14 -19.42
C SER A 142 23.41 13.84 -18.33
N ASP A 143 23.92 12.59 -18.28
CA ASP A 143 24.89 12.13 -17.27
C ASP A 143 24.34 12.23 -15.82
N LYS A 144 23.06 11.98 -15.64
CA LYS A 144 22.37 12.04 -14.34
C LYS A 144 21.78 10.71 -13.93
N MET A 145 21.61 10.51 -12.62
CA MET A 145 20.99 9.34 -12.02
C MET A 145 19.50 9.60 -11.71
N ILE A 146 18.63 8.72 -12.18
CA ILE A 146 17.18 8.75 -11.87
C ILE A 146 16.82 7.50 -11.05
N ALA A 147 16.28 7.70 -9.83
CA ALA A 147 15.78 6.61 -9.02
C ALA A 147 14.39 6.17 -9.49
N ILE A 148 14.25 4.88 -9.73
CA ILE A 148 13.05 4.21 -10.22
C ILE A 148 12.80 2.88 -9.48
N THR A 149 11.69 2.23 -9.77
CA THR A 149 11.51 0.78 -9.60
C THR A 149 11.48 0.15 -10.99
N ARG A 150 12.35 -0.83 -11.26
CA ARG A 150 12.37 -1.52 -12.57
C ARG A 150 11.04 -2.20 -12.86
N HIS A 151 10.71 -2.28 -14.15
CA HIS A 151 9.49 -2.91 -14.64
C HIS A 151 8.21 -2.36 -13.97
N SER A 152 8.13 -1.04 -13.84
CA SER A 152 7.02 -0.33 -13.20
C SER A 152 6.62 0.93 -13.96
N ALA A 153 5.54 1.56 -13.52
CA ALA A 153 5.15 2.88 -14.00
C ALA A 153 6.30 3.90 -13.89
N THR A 154 7.13 3.82 -12.82
CA THR A 154 8.25 4.76 -12.66
C THR A 154 9.37 4.53 -13.67
N ASP A 155 9.63 3.28 -14.07
CA ASP A 155 10.59 2.97 -15.13
C ASP A 155 10.11 3.49 -16.48
N TYR A 156 8.84 3.23 -16.81
CA TYR A 156 8.21 3.74 -18.04
C TYR A 156 8.18 5.28 -18.11
N LEU A 157 7.86 5.94 -16.99
CA LEU A 157 7.85 7.40 -16.91
C LEU A 157 9.26 7.99 -17.02
N ALA A 158 10.29 7.28 -16.54
CA ALA A 158 11.68 7.67 -16.74
C ALA A 158 12.06 7.59 -18.23
N ASP A 159 11.64 6.54 -18.95
CA ASP A 159 11.84 6.45 -20.41
C ASP A 159 11.19 7.64 -21.13
N LEU A 160 9.94 7.97 -20.79
CA LEU A 160 9.27 9.14 -21.41
C LEU A 160 10.00 10.46 -21.12
N ALA A 161 10.58 10.61 -19.94
CA ALA A 161 11.37 11.77 -19.58
C ALA A 161 12.68 11.83 -20.37
N ILE A 162 13.39 10.69 -20.50
CA ILE A 162 14.65 10.57 -21.24
C ILE A 162 14.41 10.79 -22.73
N ASP A 163 13.38 10.19 -23.31
CA ASP A 163 13.01 10.36 -24.73
C ASP A 163 12.68 11.84 -25.05
N SER A 164 11.99 12.52 -24.12
CA SER A 164 11.68 13.95 -24.24
C SER A 164 12.93 14.83 -24.06
N ALA A 165 13.83 14.43 -23.18
CA ALA A 165 15.07 15.17 -22.88
C ALA A 165 16.08 15.13 -24.03
N LYS A 166 16.13 14.03 -24.79
CA LYS A 166 17.16 13.73 -25.81
C LYS A 166 18.58 14.03 -25.30
N PRO A 167 18.99 13.41 -24.18
CA PRO A 167 20.26 13.75 -23.54
C PRO A 167 21.43 13.39 -24.42
N LYS A 168 22.52 14.19 -24.33
CA LYS A 168 23.76 13.92 -25.07
C LYS A 168 24.50 12.68 -24.55
N TYR A 169 24.42 12.45 -23.23
CA TYR A 169 25.05 11.33 -22.54
C TYR A 169 23.99 10.48 -21.84
N GLU A 170 24.36 9.25 -21.48
CA GLU A 170 23.48 8.29 -20.83
C GLU A 170 22.86 8.85 -19.54
N VAL A 171 21.60 8.50 -19.29
CA VAL A 171 20.88 8.74 -18.03
C VAL A 171 20.80 7.42 -17.28
N TYR A 172 21.38 7.36 -16.09
CA TYR A 172 21.49 6.14 -15.31
C TYR A 172 20.23 5.91 -14.48
N ARG A 173 19.58 4.76 -14.69
CA ARG A 173 18.42 4.36 -13.90
C ARG A 173 18.82 3.50 -12.73
N VAL A 174 18.60 4.00 -11.51
CA VAL A 174 18.99 3.33 -10.27
C VAL A 174 17.73 2.76 -9.60
N GLN A 175 17.74 1.46 -9.31
CA GLN A 175 16.61 0.81 -8.65
C GLN A 175 16.62 1.08 -7.15
N ILE A 176 15.62 1.82 -6.66
CA ILE A 176 15.37 2.07 -5.24
C ILE A 176 13.88 1.84 -4.99
N ASN A 177 13.52 0.75 -4.30
CA ASN A 177 12.13 0.30 -4.19
C ASN A 177 11.35 0.94 -3.04
N ASP A 178 12.01 1.18 -1.90
CA ASP A 178 11.38 1.82 -0.73
C ASP A 178 11.26 3.33 -0.93
N LEU A 179 10.04 3.85 -0.80
CA LEU A 179 9.75 5.27 -1.03
C LEU A 179 10.35 6.20 0.04
N ASN A 180 10.52 5.72 1.28
CA ASN A 180 11.16 6.52 2.33
C ASN A 180 12.66 6.65 2.06
N ILE A 181 13.31 5.54 1.67
CA ILE A 181 14.73 5.56 1.27
C ILE A 181 14.91 6.47 0.06
N ARG A 182 14.04 6.34 -0.96
CA ARG A 182 14.07 7.19 -2.15
C ARG A 182 14.00 8.67 -1.80
N LEU A 183 13.03 9.08 -0.97
CA LEU A 183 12.91 10.46 -0.53
C LEU A 183 14.13 10.91 0.29
N SER A 184 14.63 10.08 1.22
CA SER A 184 15.81 10.42 2.03
C SER A 184 17.04 10.67 1.17
N MET A 185 17.29 9.84 0.16
CA MET A 185 18.40 10.02 -0.79
C MET A 185 18.29 11.33 -1.58
N LEU A 186 17.05 11.73 -1.98
CA LEU A 186 16.85 13.04 -2.61
C LEU A 186 17.21 14.18 -1.66
N LEU A 187 16.70 14.13 -0.43
CA LEU A 187 16.88 15.17 0.56
C LEU A 187 18.36 15.29 1.01
N ASN A 188 19.07 14.17 1.03
CA ASN A 188 20.51 14.12 1.36
C ASN A 188 21.43 14.43 0.16
N ASN A 189 20.84 14.67 -1.02
CA ASN A 189 21.57 14.94 -2.27
C ASN A 189 22.43 13.75 -2.78
N GLU A 190 21.97 12.53 -2.53
CA GLU A 190 22.61 11.29 -2.97
C GLU A 190 22.14 10.82 -4.35
N MET A 191 21.06 11.44 -4.88
CA MET A 191 20.49 11.16 -6.20
C MET A 191 20.17 12.47 -6.92
N ASP A 192 20.34 12.50 -8.26
CA ASP A 192 20.06 13.69 -9.05
C ASP A 192 18.56 13.93 -9.24
N ALA A 193 17.79 12.88 -9.52
CA ALA A 193 16.35 12.95 -9.69
C ALA A 193 15.67 11.64 -9.31
N MET A 194 14.37 11.69 -9.06
CA MET A 194 13.58 10.50 -8.79
C MET A 194 12.08 10.69 -9.06
N LEU A 195 11.40 9.59 -9.30
CA LEU A 195 9.95 9.54 -9.42
C LEU A 195 9.31 9.25 -8.07
N LEU A 196 8.51 10.19 -7.60
CA LEU A 196 7.83 10.13 -6.30
C LEU A 196 6.31 10.31 -6.47
N PRO A 197 5.50 9.47 -5.79
CA PRO A 197 4.07 9.70 -5.62
C PRO A 197 3.81 10.60 -4.41
N GLU A 198 2.54 11.02 -4.22
CA GLU A 198 2.12 11.69 -2.98
C GLU A 198 2.01 10.68 -1.81
N PRO A 199 2.39 11.05 -0.60
CA PRO A 199 2.79 12.40 -0.11
C PRO A 199 4.30 12.70 -0.23
N TYR A 200 5.09 11.78 -0.76
CA TYR A 200 6.55 11.94 -0.89
C TYR A 200 6.93 13.11 -1.81
N ALA A 201 6.17 13.27 -2.90
CA ALA A 201 6.35 14.40 -3.82
C ALA A 201 6.14 15.75 -3.11
N THR A 202 5.12 15.87 -2.25
CA THR A 202 4.91 17.07 -1.42
C THR A 202 6.11 17.35 -0.52
N ARG A 203 6.63 16.35 0.19
CA ARG A 203 7.80 16.53 1.07
C ARG A 203 9.04 16.95 0.27
N ALA A 204 9.22 16.40 -0.92
CA ALA A 204 10.32 16.79 -1.82
C ALA A 204 10.18 18.26 -2.27
N ARG A 205 8.98 18.70 -2.67
CA ARG A 205 8.70 20.10 -3.06
C ARG A 205 8.89 21.08 -1.90
N MET A 206 8.45 20.72 -0.68
CA MET A 206 8.67 21.53 0.51
C MET A 206 10.15 21.78 0.80
N ALA A 207 11.02 20.83 0.46
CA ALA A 207 12.47 20.96 0.52
C ALA A 207 13.07 21.69 -0.70
N GLN A 208 12.23 22.41 -1.47
CA GLN A 208 12.61 23.20 -2.64
C GLN A 208 13.27 22.39 -3.78
N ASN A 209 12.96 21.10 -3.88
CA ASN A 209 13.35 20.29 -5.03
C ASN A 209 12.44 20.58 -6.23
N VAL A 210 12.97 20.46 -7.45
CA VAL A 210 12.30 20.94 -8.67
C VAL A 210 11.53 19.83 -9.35
N VAL A 211 10.27 20.07 -9.69
CA VAL A 211 9.46 19.15 -10.48
C VAL A 211 9.80 19.31 -11.96
N LEU A 212 10.35 18.28 -12.56
CA LEU A 212 10.73 18.25 -14.00
C LEU A 212 9.58 17.71 -14.87
N MET A 213 8.78 16.78 -14.35
CA MET A 213 7.67 16.16 -15.06
C MET A 213 6.60 15.72 -14.07
N ASP A 214 5.33 15.84 -14.48
CA ASP A 214 4.17 15.31 -13.75
C ASP A 214 3.40 14.34 -14.67
N SER A 215 3.16 13.13 -14.20
CA SER A 215 2.50 12.10 -15.02
C SER A 215 1.04 12.44 -15.37
N ARG A 216 0.39 13.31 -14.61
CA ARG A 216 -0.98 13.80 -14.91
C ARG A 216 -1.04 14.52 -16.26
N GLY A 217 0.02 15.26 -16.63
CA GLY A 217 0.13 15.92 -17.93
C GLY A 217 0.34 14.97 -19.12
N LYS A 218 0.53 13.66 -18.88
CA LYS A 218 0.75 12.67 -19.94
C LYS A 218 -0.53 11.93 -20.35
N ASN A 219 -1.67 12.23 -19.72
CA ASN A 219 -2.94 11.55 -19.97
C ASN A 219 -2.86 10.02 -19.87
N ILE A 220 -2.09 9.53 -18.89
CA ILE A 220 -1.85 8.13 -18.59
C ILE A 220 -2.19 7.90 -17.10
N ASN A 221 -3.00 6.89 -16.81
CA ASN A 221 -3.30 6.47 -15.46
C ASN A 221 -2.89 5.01 -15.26
N LEU A 222 -1.82 4.79 -14.49
CA LEU A 222 -1.26 3.46 -14.28
C LEU A 222 -1.52 2.91 -12.87
N GLY A 223 -2.06 3.70 -11.95
CA GLY A 223 -2.38 3.24 -10.61
C GLY A 223 -3.62 2.36 -10.56
N ALA A 224 -3.57 1.25 -9.83
CA ALA A 224 -4.71 0.34 -9.70
C ALA A 224 -4.72 -0.41 -8.35
N PHE A 225 -5.91 -0.88 -7.94
CA PHE A 225 -6.03 -2.04 -7.06
C PHE A 225 -6.30 -3.28 -7.91
N ALA A 226 -5.43 -4.27 -7.75
CA ALA A 226 -5.52 -5.56 -8.41
C ALA A 226 -5.96 -6.64 -7.42
N PHE A 227 -6.79 -7.57 -7.88
CA PHE A 227 -7.21 -8.76 -7.15
C PHE A 227 -6.86 -10.00 -7.96
N ARG A 228 -6.61 -11.13 -7.27
CA ARG A 228 -6.36 -12.42 -7.93
C ARG A 228 -7.63 -12.88 -8.66
N ALA A 229 -7.52 -13.19 -9.96
CA ALA A 229 -8.66 -13.52 -10.82
C ALA A 229 -9.45 -14.75 -10.33
N LYS A 230 -8.79 -15.71 -9.66
CA LYS A 230 -9.43 -16.90 -9.09
C LYS A 230 -10.55 -16.58 -8.09
N LEU A 231 -10.54 -15.39 -7.46
CA LEU A 231 -11.57 -14.97 -6.50
C LEU A 231 -12.93 -14.74 -7.15
N LYS A 232 -12.98 -14.50 -8.48
CA LYS A 232 -14.24 -14.36 -9.22
C LYS A 232 -15.09 -15.64 -9.23
N ALA A 233 -14.45 -16.80 -9.08
CA ALA A 233 -15.14 -18.10 -9.04
C ALA A 233 -15.71 -18.44 -7.66
N ASP A 234 -15.22 -17.79 -6.58
CA ASP A 234 -15.72 -17.97 -5.23
C ASP A 234 -16.81 -16.94 -4.93
N ARG A 235 -18.07 -17.41 -4.78
CA ARG A 235 -19.25 -16.56 -4.53
C ARG A 235 -19.07 -15.67 -3.29
N ARG A 236 -18.49 -16.22 -2.21
CA ARG A 236 -18.27 -15.49 -0.97
C ARG A 236 -17.22 -14.38 -1.18
N ARG A 237 -16.09 -14.71 -1.83
CA ARG A 237 -15.06 -13.73 -2.12
C ARG A 237 -15.54 -12.64 -3.07
N LYS A 238 -16.31 -13.01 -4.08
CA LYS A 238 -16.95 -12.04 -4.98
C LYS A 238 -17.85 -11.05 -4.22
N ASP A 239 -18.69 -11.54 -3.29
CA ASP A 239 -19.54 -10.69 -2.43
C ASP A 239 -18.68 -9.77 -1.53
N GLN A 240 -17.64 -10.30 -0.90
CA GLN A 240 -16.72 -9.49 -0.09
C GLN A 240 -16.02 -8.39 -0.90
N ILE A 241 -15.61 -8.69 -2.13
CA ILE A 241 -15.01 -7.69 -3.02
C ILE A 241 -16.02 -6.61 -3.40
N ASN A 242 -17.26 -6.96 -3.72
CA ASN A 242 -18.33 -5.99 -4.02
C ASN A 242 -18.56 -5.05 -2.83
N ARG A 243 -18.62 -5.57 -1.60
CA ARG A 243 -18.75 -4.76 -0.37
C ARG A 243 -17.52 -3.91 -0.12
N PHE A 244 -16.31 -4.40 -0.45
CA PHE A 244 -15.08 -3.64 -0.40
C PHE A 244 -15.13 -2.44 -1.35
N LEU A 245 -15.61 -2.63 -2.59
CA LEU A 245 -15.76 -1.56 -3.58
C LEU A 245 -16.79 -0.51 -3.13
N THR A 246 -17.93 -0.93 -2.59
CA THR A 246 -18.92 -0.02 -2.01
C THR A 246 -18.33 0.81 -0.85
N ALA A 247 -17.55 0.17 0.04
CA ALA A 247 -16.91 0.88 1.15
C ALA A 247 -15.84 1.88 0.65
N TYR A 248 -15.10 1.50 -0.40
CA TYR A 248 -14.15 2.38 -1.07
C TYR A 248 -14.85 3.63 -1.62
N ASP A 249 -15.99 3.47 -2.31
CA ASP A 249 -16.75 4.58 -2.90
C ASP A 249 -17.32 5.53 -1.83
N ILE A 250 -17.82 5.00 -0.71
CA ILE A 250 -18.27 5.82 0.43
C ILE A 250 -17.10 6.65 1.00
N ALA A 251 -15.92 6.04 1.11
CA ALA A 251 -14.74 6.76 1.57
C ALA A 251 -14.27 7.82 0.55
N VAL A 252 -14.35 7.53 -0.75
CA VAL A 252 -14.07 8.49 -1.84
C VAL A 252 -15.00 9.69 -1.74
N ASP A 253 -16.31 9.49 -1.59
CA ASP A 253 -17.29 10.57 -1.43
C ASP A 253 -16.94 11.46 -0.24
N SER A 254 -16.59 10.84 0.88
CA SER A 254 -16.21 11.55 2.10
C SER A 254 -14.93 12.39 1.90
N ILE A 255 -13.90 11.82 1.26
CA ILE A 255 -12.64 12.55 0.99
C ILE A 255 -12.88 13.68 0.00
N ASN A 256 -13.63 13.45 -1.06
CA ASN A 256 -13.95 14.47 -2.06
C ASN A 256 -14.78 15.63 -1.50
N LYS A 257 -15.66 15.33 -0.53
CA LYS A 257 -16.50 16.33 0.13
C LYS A 257 -15.71 17.20 1.11
N TYR A 258 -14.83 16.59 1.92
CA TYR A 258 -14.18 17.30 3.04
C TYR A 258 -12.71 17.63 2.79
N GLY A 259 -12.09 17.07 1.75
CA GLY A 259 -10.67 17.21 1.44
C GLY A 259 -9.78 16.29 2.27
N VAL A 260 -8.58 16.00 1.76
CA VAL A 260 -7.62 15.07 2.41
C VAL A 260 -7.15 15.57 3.76
N GLN A 261 -7.04 16.89 3.95
CA GLN A 261 -6.55 17.53 5.18
C GLN A 261 -7.48 17.28 6.39
N LYS A 262 -8.78 17.04 6.15
CA LYS A 262 -9.74 16.69 7.19
C LYS A 262 -9.34 15.42 7.94
N TYR A 263 -8.62 14.53 7.30
CA TYR A 263 -8.20 13.24 7.84
C TYR A 263 -6.79 13.27 8.45
N ALA A 264 -6.43 14.37 9.09
CA ALA A 264 -5.09 14.60 9.65
C ALA A 264 -4.61 13.49 10.60
N THR A 265 -5.50 12.96 11.45
CA THR A 265 -5.17 11.84 12.35
C THR A 265 -4.77 10.59 11.59
N LEU A 266 -5.50 10.26 10.53
CA LEU A 266 -5.22 9.13 9.66
C LEU A 266 -3.92 9.34 8.87
N LEU A 267 -3.70 10.55 8.35
CA LEU A 267 -2.47 10.91 7.64
C LEU A 267 -1.23 10.83 8.56
N LYS A 268 -1.34 11.24 9.81
CA LYS A 268 -0.28 11.03 10.82
C LYS A 268 -0.03 9.53 11.06
N LYS A 269 -1.09 8.75 11.27
CA LYS A 269 -1.02 7.32 11.62
C LYS A 269 -0.41 6.46 10.52
N TYR A 270 -0.85 6.64 9.28
CA TYR A 270 -0.51 5.73 8.17
C TYR A 270 0.60 6.24 7.27
N TYR A 271 0.80 7.55 7.19
CA TYR A 271 1.77 8.18 6.29
C TYR A 271 2.90 8.89 7.03
N ASN A 272 2.85 8.90 8.38
CA ASN A 272 3.84 9.58 9.23
C ASN A 272 4.08 11.04 8.81
N LEU A 273 2.97 11.78 8.57
CA LEU A 273 3.02 13.18 8.17
C LEU A 273 2.85 14.10 9.37
N ASP A 274 3.67 15.16 9.42
CA ASP A 274 3.49 16.27 10.34
C ASP A 274 2.38 17.25 9.85
N ALA A 275 1.96 18.15 10.73
CA ALA A 275 0.88 19.11 10.44
C ALA A 275 1.21 20.05 9.27
N HIS A 276 2.49 20.43 9.12
CA HIS A 276 2.93 21.30 8.04
C HIS A 276 2.85 20.61 6.67
N THR A 277 3.32 19.38 6.60
CA THR A 277 3.21 18.54 5.39
C THR A 277 1.74 18.31 5.03
N ILE A 278 0.88 17.99 6.01
CA ILE A 278 -0.56 17.79 5.76
C ILE A 278 -1.21 19.04 5.15
N LYS A 279 -0.90 20.21 5.67
CA LYS A 279 -1.39 21.49 5.13
C LYS A 279 -0.91 21.74 3.70
N SER A 280 0.28 21.26 3.35
CA SER A 280 0.94 21.46 2.06
C SER A 280 0.51 20.42 1.00
N LEU A 281 -0.28 19.40 1.37
CA LEU A 281 -0.77 18.42 0.39
C LEU A 281 -1.64 19.12 -0.67
N PRO A 282 -1.52 18.70 -1.95
CA PRO A 282 -2.34 19.23 -3.01
C PRO A 282 -3.82 18.87 -2.81
N GLN A 283 -4.71 19.63 -3.41
CA GLN A 283 -6.09 19.20 -3.55
C GLN A 283 -6.12 17.97 -4.48
N LEU A 284 -6.61 16.86 -3.94
CA LEU A 284 -6.76 15.60 -4.67
C LEU A 284 -8.24 15.27 -4.82
N LYS A 285 -8.59 14.82 -6.02
CA LYS A 285 -9.92 14.28 -6.31
C LYS A 285 -9.79 12.80 -6.60
N PHE A 286 -10.56 11.99 -5.92
CA PHE A 286 -10.57 10.54 -6.06
C PHE A 286 -11.74 10.11 -6.94
N SER A 287 -11.56 9.08 -7.75
CA SER A 287 -12.62 8.46 -8.54
C SER A 287 -13.24 7.28 -7.78
N HIS A 288 -14.52 7.06 -7.95
CA HIS A 288 -15.17 5.82 -7.54
C HIS A 288 -14.49 4.60 -8.19
N ALA A 289 -14.77 3.43 -7.63
CA ALA A 289 -14.27 2.18 -8.17
C ALA A 289 -14.71 2.00 -9.62
N MET A 290 -13.72 1.97 -10.51
CA MET A 290 -13.90 1.76 -11.95
C MET A 290 -12.68 1.05 -12.52
N GLU A 291 -12.88 0.24 -13.54
CA GLU A 291 -11.79 -0.44 -14.22
C GLU A 291 -10.87 0.58 -14.93
N PRO A 292 -9.56 0.30 -15.03
CA PRO A 292 -8.64 1.10 -15.81
C PRO A 292 -9.06 1.18 -17.29
N LEU A 293 -8.71 2.27 -17.95
CA LEU A 293 -8.98 2.44 -19.37
C LEU A 293 -8.25 1.36 -20.20
N LEU A 294 -8.91 0.86 -21.24
CA LEU A 294 -8.35 -0.18 -22.09
C LEU A 294 -6.99 0.21 -22.69
N ARG A 295 -6.82 1.48 -23.07
CA ARG A 295 -5.53 1.99 -23.58
C ARG A 295 -4.39 1.87 -22.58
N ASP A 296 -4.66 2.11 -21.27
CA ASP A 296 -3.65 2.06 -20.23
C ASP A 296 -3.28 0.59 -19.90
N LEU A 297 -4.26 -0.32 -19.95
CA LEU A 297 -4.04 -1.77 -19.87
C LEU A 297 -3.22 -2.30 -21.04
N GLN A 298 -3.54 -1.88 -22.27
CA GLN A 298 -2.80 -2.27 -23.48
C GLN A 298 -1.35 -1.75 -23.44
N LEU A 299 -1.16 -0.49 -23.01
CA LEU A 299 0.17 0.09 -22.81
C LEU A 299 0.99 -0.74 -21.82
N ALA A 300 0.40 -1.09 -20.68
CA ALA A 300 1.06 -1.86 -19.63
C ALA A 300 1.46 -3.27 -20.12
N ARG A 301 0.57 -3.96 -20.81
CA ARG A 301 0.85 -5.30 -21.39
C ARG A 301 1.95 -5.24 -22.44
N LYS A 302 1.86 -4.29 -23.40
CA LYS A 302 2.89 -4.08 -24.42
C LYS A 302 4.26 -3.78 -23.79
N ARG A 303 4.27 -3.04 -22.69
CA ARG A 303 5.52 -2.76 -21.94
C ARG A 303 6.09 -4.02 -21.31
N ALA A 304 5.27 -4.82 -20.62
CA ALA A 304 5.67 -6.05 -19.98
C ALA A 304 6.13 -7.15 -20.99
N GLU A 305 5.64 -7.12 -22.23
CA GLU A 305 6.08 -8.02 -23.30
C GLU A 305 7.51 -7.72 -23.79
N LYS A 306 7.90 -6.44 -23.78
CA LYS A 306 9.21 -5.97 -24.26
C LYS A 306 10.35 -6.21 -23.27
N GLU A 307 10.04 -6.37 -22.00
CA GLU A 307 10.94 -6.57 -20.86
C GLU A 307 10.98 -8.05 -20.43
#